data_54164b71fcf91cae14f7c97dfec41b98
#
_entry.id   54164b71fcf91cae14f7c97dfec41b98
#
_cell.length_a   1.000
_cell.length_b   1.000
_cell.length_c   1.000
_cell.angle_alpha   90.00
_cell.angle_beta   90.00
_cell.angle_gamma   90.00
#
_symmetry.space_group_name_H-M   'P 1'
#
loop_
_entity.id
_entity.type
_entity.pdbx_description
1 polymer ?
#
loop_
_entity_poly.entity_id
_entity_poly.type
_entity_poly.pdbx_seq_one_letter_code
_entity_poly.pdbx_strand_id
1 'polypeptide(L)'
;MSIEAVHLTHCYSEGSALKTIALNDVSFRIEEGEFVGIIGHTGSGKSTLVQHLNGLLKPSSGQVLVDGEDLNGEHVDRRALRQRIGLVFQYPEYQLFEDTVAKDIAFGPKNQGLSAEEISERVHYAMDCVHMDYAKYAERSPFELSGGQMRRAAIAGVLAMRPSVLILDEPTAGLDPKGRDKILTMLEELHAAGHVTIIMVSHSMDDMARLATRLLVMSEGKIIAQGTPREIFAQAEMMTSIGLDVPDAARLCRALREKGYDLPADLYRPEELKEHLLRIWKEVQSC
;
A
#
# COMPACT_ATOMS: atom_id res chain seq x y z
N MET A 1 2.73 -13.09 9.85
CA MET A 1 4.03 -13.04 9.10
C MET A 1 4.62 -11.65 9.30
N SER A 2 5.78 -11.55 9.94
CA SER A 2 6.52 -10.29 10.11
C SER A 2 7.53 -10.07 8.98
N ILE A 3 7.79 -8.81 8.63
CA ILE A 3 8.83 -8.41 7.68
C ILE A 3 9.74 -7.38 8.36
N GLU A 4 11.05 -7.57 8.26
CA GLU A 4 12.03 -6.67 8.84
C GLU A 4 13.11 -6.32 7.82
N ALA A 5 13.42 -5.04 7.68
CA ALA A 5 14.60 -4.56 6.97
C ALA A 5 15.67 -4.20 7.99
N VAL A 6 16.89 -4.69 7.80
CA VAL A 6 18.01 -4.49 8.71
C VAL A 6 19.18 -3.89 7.94
N HIS A 7 19.48 -2.62 8.19
CA HIS A 7 20.55 -1.86 7.55
C HIS A 7 20.55 -1.97 6.01
N LEU A 8 19.33 -1.98 5.43
CA LEU A 8 19.11 -2.23 4.01
C LEU A 8 19.67 -1.10 3.16
N THR A 9 20.61 -1.40 2.30
CA THR A 9 21.19 -0.46 1.35
C THR A 9 21.12 -1.03 -0.07
N HIS A 10 20.71 -0.21 -1.03
CA HIS A 10 20.69 -0.58 -2.44
C HIS A 10 21.26 0.52 -3.31
N CYS A 11 22.16 0.09 -4.19
CA CYS A 11 22.83 0.95 -5.13
C CYS A 11 22.64 0.42 -6.56
N TYR A 12 22.04 1.24 -7.43
CA TYR A 12 21.98 0.96 -8.85
C TYR A 12 23.32 1.29 -9.53
N SER A 13 23.69 0.49 -10.52
CA SER A 13 24.91 0.69 -11.32
C SER A 13 26.19 0.73 -10.48
N GLU A 14 26.32 -0.20 -9.54
CA GLU A 14 27.54 -0.38 -8.74
C GLU A 14 28.76 -0.55 -9.68
N GLY A 15 29.81 0.23 -9.42
CA GLY A 15 31.05 0.20 -10.24
C GLY A 15 31.05 1.13 -11.46
N SER A 16 29.96 1.88 -11.72
CA SER A 16 29.94 2.88 -12.81
C SER A 16 30.00 4.32 -12.26
N ALA A 17 30.34 5.27 -13.16
CA ALA A 17 30.32 6.70 -12.85
C ALA A 17 28.88 7.24 -12.54
N LEU A 18 27.84 6.45 -12.86
CA LEU A 18 26.42 6.78 -12.66
C LEU A 18 25.83 6.06 -11.44
N LYS A 19 26.64 5.78 -10.43
CA LYS A 19 26.21 5.17 -9.17
C LYS A 19 25.12 6.00 -8.51
N THR A 20 23.94 5.38 -8.25
CA THR A 20 22.83 6.01 -7.54
C THR A 20 22.44 5.17 -6.35
N ILE A 21 22.52 5.75 -5.14
CA ILE A 21 22.05 5.11 -3.90
C ILE A 21 20.54 5.34 -3.81
N ALA A 22 19.77 4.28 -3.94
CA ALA A 22 18.32 4.33 -3.86
C ALA A 22 17.80 4.04 -2.44
N LEU A 23 18.51 3.21 -1.68
CA LEU A 23 18.26 2.97 -0.25
C LEU A 23 19.58 3.11 0.50
N ASN A 24 19.54 3.77 1.65
CA ASN A 24 20.72 4.09 2.44
C ASN A 24 20.47 3.81 3.93
N ASP A 25 20.89 2.64 4.40
CA ASP A 25 20.81 2.22 5.80
C ASP A 25 19.37 2.24 6.35
N VAL A 26 18.44 1.61 5.63
CA VAL A 26 17.02 1.53 6.01
C VAL A 26 16.78 0.38 6.96
N SER A 27 16.22 0.68 8.14
CA SER A 27 15.84 -0.34 9.14
C SER A 27 14.45 -0.08 9.69
N PHE A 28 13.59 -1.10 9.67
CA PHE A 28 12.25 -1.11 10.26
C PHE A 28 11.74 -2.54 10.37
N ARG A 29 10.68 -2.72 11.14
CA ARG A 29 9.96 -3.99 11.27
C ARG A 29 8.46 -3.75 11.10
N ILE A 30 7.78 -4.65 10.38
CA ILE A 30 6.34 -4.68 10.17
C ILE A 30 5.82 -5.95 10.83
N GLU A 31 4.83 -5.78 11.71
CA GLU A 31 4.19 -6.88 12.40
C GLU A 31 3.00 -7.43 11.59
N GLU A 32 2.61 -8.65 11.92
CA GLU A 32 1.44 -9.28 11.33
C GLU A 32 0.16 -8.48 11.60
N GLY A 33 -0.67 -8.30 10.55
CA GLY A 33 -1.94 -7.60 10.66
C GLY A 33 -1.84 -6.07 10.63
N GLU A 34 -0.64 -5.47 10.51
CA GLU A 34 -0.52 -4.02 10.34
C GLU A 34 -0.98 -3.57 8.94
N PHE A 35 -1.52 -2.34 8.84
CA PHE A 35 -1.63 -1.58 7.59
C PHE A 35 -0.57 -0.49 7.59
N VAL A 36 0.54 -0.73 6.89
CA VAL A 36 1.67 0.20 6.84
C VAL A 36 1.64 1.03 5.57
N GLY A 37 1.57 2.35 5.73
CA GLY A 37 1.72 3.31 4.65
C GLY A 37 3.18 3.74 4.47
N ILE A 38 3.70 3.67 3.25
CA ILE A 38 5.03 4.20 2.89
C ILE A 38 4.81 5.47 2.08
N ILE A 39 5.22 6.62 2.63
CA ILE A 39 5.08 7.94 2.00
C ILE A 39 6.45 8.58 1.76
N GLY A 40 6.53 9.48 0.79
CA GLY A 40 7.77 10.17 0.41
C GLY A 40 7.65 10.77 -0.98
N HIS A 41 8.48 11.75 -1.32
CA HIS A 41 8.50 12.35 -2.66
C HIS A 41 8.92 11.36 -3.75
N THR A 42 8.71 11.70 -5.00
CA THR A 42 9.19 10.89 -6.15
C THR A 42 10.71 10.78 -6.09
N GLY A 43 11.23 9.55 -6.25
CA GLY A 43 12.67 9.28 -6.14
C GLY A 43 13.18 9.07 -4.71
N SER A 44 12.34 9.08 -3.67
CA SER A 44 12.78 8.83 -2.29
C SER A 44 13.15 7.36 -1.98
N GLY A 45 12.95 6.42 -2.94
CA GLY A 45 13.33 5.02 -2.79
C GLY A 45 12.18 4.05 -2.50
N LYS A 46 10.92 4.51 -2.43
CA LYS A 46 9.74 3.69 -2.07
C LYS A 46 9.58 2.43 -2.92
N SER A 47 9.53 2.56 -4.24
CA SER A 47 9.36 1.41 -5.15
C SER A 47 10.57 0.46 -5.10
N THR A 48 11.78 0.99 -4.89
CA THR A 48 12.97 0.16 -4.64
C THR A 48 12.80 -0.63 -3.34
N LEU A 49 12.31 0.02 -2.27
CA LEU A 49 12.08 -0.64 -0.99
C LEU A 49 11.09 -1.79 -1.12
N VAL A 50 9.91 -1.57 -1.70
CA VAL A 50 8.88 -2.62 -1.80
C VAL A 50 9.33 -3.80 -2.67
N GLN A 51 10.18 -3.57 -3.68
CA GLN A 51 10.78 -4.64 -4.48
C GLN A 51 11.81 -5.48 -3.69
N HIS A 52 12.46 -4.91 -2.68
CA HIS A 52 13.30 -5.69 -1.76
C HIS A 52 12.45 -6.52 -0.81
N LEU A 53 11.34 -5.96 -0.30
CA LEU A 53 10.44 -6.67 0.61
C LEU A 53 9.81 -7.92 -0.04
N ASN A 54 9.60 -7.91 -1.36
CA ASN A 54 9.12 -9.06 -2.13
C ASN A 54 10.26 -9.94 -2.67
N GLY A 55 11.53 -9.55 -2.48
CA GLY A 55 12.70 -10.29 -2.98
C GLY A 55 12.91 -10.22 -4.50
N LEU A 56 12.32 -9.23 -5.19
CA LEU A 56 12.60 -8.97 -6.61
C LEU A 56 13.98 -8.34 -6.79
N LEU A 57 14.39 -7.49 -5.86
CA LEU A 57 15.73 -6.93 -5.81
C LEU A 57 16.56 -7.58 -4.71
N LYS A 58 17.84 -7.74 -4.95
CA LYS A 58 18.82 -8.15 -3.96
C LYS A 58 19.52 -6.91 -3.40
N PRO A 59 19.68 -6.76 -2.07
CA PRO A 59 20.36 -5.61 -1.48
C PRO A 59 21.86 -5.59 -1.82
N SER A 60 22.44 -4.38 -1.89
CA SER A 60 23.90 -4.20 -1.95
C SER A 60 24.55 -4.51 -0.60
N SER A 61 23.88 -4.16 0.51
CA SER A 61 24.24 -4.55 1.88
C SER A 61 23.01 -4.54 2.78
N GLY A 62 23.13 -5.16 3.96
CA GLY A 62 22.00 -5.39 4.85
C GLY A 62 21.14 -6.56 4.39
N GLN A 63 19.97 -6.74 4.99
CA GLN A 63 19.12 -7.90 4.74
C GLN A 63 17.65 -7.57 4.92
N VAL A 64 16.78 -8.40 4.34
CA VAL A 64 15.34 -8.42 4.58
C VAL A 64 15.00 -9.75 5.22
N LEU A 65 14.45 -9.71 6.42
CA LEU A 65 14.02 -10.89 7.16
C LEU A 65 12.50 -11.06 7.03
N VAL A 66 12.09 -12.29 6.82
CA VAL A 66 10.68 -12.72 6.83
C VAL A 66 10.53 -13.80 7.90
N ASP A 67 9.76 -13.52 8.94
CA ASP A 67 9.65 -14.37 10.14
C ASP A 67 11.03 -14.74 10.72
N GLY A 68 12.02 -13.83 10.64
CA GLY A 68 13.38 -13.99 11.12
C GLY A 68 14.34 -14.67 10.14
N GLU A 69 13.90 -15.15 8.97
CA GLU A 69 14.74 -15.75 7.94
C GLU A 69 15.14 -14.74 6.87
N ASP A 70 16.42 -14.69 6.50
CA ASP A 70 16.89 -13.79 5.45
C ASP A 70 16.33 -14.21 4.08
N LEU A 71 15.49 -13.35 3.49
CA LEU A 71 14.88 -13.53 2.16
C LEU A 71 15.92 -13.86 1.06
N ASN A 72 17.16 -13.42 1.21
CA ASN A 72 18.26 -13.62 0.27
C ASN A 72 19.26 -14.70 0.71
N GLY A 73 18.96 -15.45 1.79
CA GLY A 73 19.79 -16.53 2.30
C GLY A 73 20.02 -17.64 1.27
N GLU A 74 21.12 -18.38 1.41
CA GLU A 74 21.54 -19.42 0.44
C GLU A 74 20.55 -20.61 0.34
N HIS A 75 19.82 -20.91 1.42
CA HIS A 75 18.92 -22.07 1.51
C HIS A 75 17.44 -21.71 1.45
N VAL A 76 17.09 -20.45 1.19
CA VAL A 76 15.71 -19.97 1.19
C VAL A 76 15.03 -20.26 -0.15
N ASP A 77 13.87 -20.90 -0.10
CA ASP A 77 12.98 -21.03 -1.26
C ASP A 77 12.30 -19.68 -1.56
N ARG A 78 12.97 -18.87 -2.36
CA ARG A 78 12.48 -17.55 -2.79
C ARG A 78 11.14 -17.63 -3.53
N ARG A 79 10.84 -18.77 -4.18
CA ARG A 79 9.56 -18.95 -4.88
C ARG A 79 8.43 -19.07 -3.86
N ALA A 80 8.60 -19.91 -2.85
CA ALA A 80 7.63 -20.08 -1.77
C ALA A 80 7.42 -18.77 -1.00
N LEU A 81 8.49 -18.02 -0.70
CA LEU A 81 8.39 -16.72 -0.04
C LEU A 81 7.64 -15.69 -0.88
N ARG A 82 7.92 -15.57 -2.16
CA ARG A 82 7.20 -14.64 -3.07
C ARG A 82 5.72 -14.99 -3.22
N GLN A 83 5.34 -16.25 -3.05
CA GLN A 83 3.92 -16.64 -3.03
C GLN A 83 3.20 -16.15 -1.78
N ARG A 84 3.93 -15.99 -0.65
CA ARG A 84 3.41 -15.47 0.61
C ARG A 84 3.41 -13.93 0.65
N ILE A 85 4.19 -13.26 -0.20
CA ILE A 85 4.29 -11.80 -0.30
C ILE A 85 3.82 -11.37 -1.68
N GLY A 86 2.54 -11.06 -1.80
CA GLY A 86 1.94 -10.54 -3.03
C GLY A 86 2.40 -9.11 -3.29
N LEU A 87 2.80 -8.79 -4.52
CA LEU A 87 3.15 -7.44 -4.94
C LEU A 87 2.28 -7.02 -6.13
N VAL A 88 1.56 -5.92 -5.95
CA VAL A 88 0.79 -5.22 -6.97
C VAL A 88 1.59 -3.99 -7.38
N PHE A 89 2.09 -3.96 -8.60
CA PHE A 89 2.86 -2.83 -9.15
C PHE A 89 1.96 -1.64 -9.50
N GLN A 90 2.58 -0.50 -9.72
CA GLN A 90 1.92 0.66 -10.29
C GLN A 90 1.34 0.31 -11.68
N TYR A 91 0.08 0.69 -11.94
CA TYR A 91 -0.67 0.32 -13.16
C TYR A 91 -0.76 -1.21 -13.40
N PRO A 92 -1.26 -1.98 -12.43
CA PRO A 92 -1.26 -3.45 -12.50
C PRO A 92 -2.14 -3.98 -13.63
N GLU A 93 -3.06 -3.18 -14.17
CA GLU A 93 -3.89 -3.49 -15.33
C GLU A 93 -3.08 -3.79 -16.60
N TYR A 94 -1.85 -3.30 -16.73
CA TYR A 94 -0.98 -3.65 -17.85
C TYR A 94 -0.37 -5.06 -17.74
N GLN A 95 -0.59 -5.74 -16.63
CA GLN A 95 -0.13 -7.11 -16.41
C GLN A 95 -1.18 -8.16 -16.79
N LEU A 96 -2.40 -7.73 -17.14
CA LEU A 96 -3.46 -8.63 -17.62
C LEU A 96 -3.16 -9.06 -19.05
N PHE A 97 -3.23 -10.38 -19.33
CA PHE A 97 -2.82 -10.95 -20.61
C PHE A 97 -3.67 -12.14 -21.07
N GLU A 98 -4.49 -12.73 -20.21
CA GLU A 98 -5.32 -13.88 -20.53
C GLU A 98 -6.60 -13.48 -21.28
N ASP A 99 -7.25 -14.46 -21.94
CA ASP A 99 -8.48 -14.24 -22.71
C ASP A 99 -9.66 -13.83 -21.83
N THR A 100 -9.72 -14.32 -20.58
CA THR A 100 -10.80 -14.03 -19.63
C THR A 100 -10.28 -13.64 -18.25
N VAL A 101 -11.07 -12.84 -17.52
CA VAL A 101 -10.78 -12.42 -16.15
C VAL A 101 -10.53 -13.62 -15.24
N ALA A 102 -11.37 -14.65 -15.31
CA ALA A 102 -11.19 -15.85 -14.48
C ALA A 102 -9.87 -16.57 -14.77
N LYS A 103 -9.46 -16.67 -16.06
CA LYS A 103 -8.17 -17.29 -16.43
C LYS A 103 -6.98 -16.47 -15.92
N ASP A 104 -7.07 -15.14 -15.99
CA ASP A 104 -6.03 -14.24 -15.52
C ASP A 104 -5.84 -14.37 -13.99
N ILE A 105 -6.94 -14.32 -13.24
CA ILE A 105 -6.93 -14.53 -11.78
C ILE A 105 -6.42 -15.93 -11.43
N ALA A 106 -6.76 -16.95 -12.20
CA ALA A 106 -6.33 -18.33 -11.99
C ALA A 106 -4.84 -18.58 -12.25
N PHE A 107 -4.14 -17.66 -12.92
CA PHE A 107 -2.74 -17.85 -13.33
C PHE A 107 -1.81 -18.09 -12.14
N GLY A 108 -1.93 -17.29 -11.08
CA GLY A 108 -1.15 -17.45 -9.85
C GLY A 108 -1.39 -18.82 -9.17
N PRO A 109 -2.63 -19.18 -8.84
CA PRO A 109 -3.00 -20.49 -8.28
C PRO A 109 -2.55 -21.70 -9.12
N LYS A 110 -2.64 -21.62 -10.46
CA LYS A 110 -2.10 -22.65 -11.35
C LYS A 110 -0.59 -22.84 -11.17
N ASN A 111 0.15 -21.75 -11.07
CA ASN A 111 1.60 -21.80 -10.85
C ASN A 111 1.99 -22.30 -9.45
N GLN A 112 1.05 -22.28 -8.49
CA GLN A 112 1.20 -22.92 -7.19
C GLN A 112 0.99 -24.43 -7.25
N GLY A 113 0.48 -24.97 -8.38
CA GLY A 113 0.24 -26.39 -8.57
C GLY A 113 -1.03 -26.90 -7.88
N LEU A 114 -2.00 -26.02 -7.64
CA LEU A 114 -3.28 -26.37 -7.00
C LEU A 114 -4.17 -27.19 -7.94
N SER A 115 -5.10 -27.96 -7.39
CA SER A 115 -6.13 -28.68 -8.13
C SER A 115 -7.12 -27.73 -8.83
N ALA A 116 -7.87 -28.24 -9.79
CA ALA A 116 -8.86 -27.43 -10.51
C ALA A 116 -9.96 -26.89 -9.58
N GLU A 117 -10.35 -27.67 -8.58
CA GLU A 117 -11.33 -27.31 -7.57
C GLU A 117 -10.81 -26.17 -6.67
N GLU A 118 -9.57 -26.30 -6.18
CA GLU A 118 -8.92 -25.27 -5.38
C GLU A 118 -8.71 -23.97 -6.17
N ILE A 119 -8.32 -24.06 -7.45
CA ILE A 119 -8.19 -22.89 -8.32
C ILE A 119 -9.52 -22.19 -8.48
N SER A 120 -10.61 -22.92 -8.72
CA SER A 120 -11.95 -22.35 -8.83
C SER A 120 -12.36 -21.62 -7.55
N GLU A 121 -12.15 -22.24 -6.38
CA GLU A 121 -12.43 -21.61 -5.07
C GLU A 121 -11.62 -20.31 -4.89
N ARG A 122 -10.32 -20.33 -5.25
CA ARG A 122 -9.45 -19.16 -5.14
C ARG A 122 -9.89 -18.00 -6.04
N VAL A 123 -10.34 -18.32 -7.27
CA VAL A 123 -10.85 -17.31 -8.21
C VAL A 123 -12.13 -16.67 -7.69
N HIS A 124 -13.09 -17.47 -7.21
CA HIS A 124 -14.32 -16.93 -6.61
C HIS A 124 -14.01 -16.04 -5.41
N TYR A 125 -13.22 -16.54 -4.46
CA TYR A 125 -12.78 -15.76 -3.29
C TYR A 125 -12.13 -14.43 -3.69
N ALA A 126 -11.20 -14.45 -4.64
CA ALA A 126 -10.49 -13.25 -5.05
C ALA A 126 -11.41 -12.23 -5.75
N MET A 127 -12.36 -12.71 -6.59
CA MET A 127 -13.35 -11.84 -7.22
C MET A 127 -14.30 -11.21 -6.21
N ASP A 128 -14.72 -11.96 -5.19
CA ASP A 128 -15.54 -11.44 -4.10
C ASP A 128 -14.79 -10.36 -3.31
N CYS A 129 -13.53 -10.61 -2.94
CA CYS A 129 -12.69 -9.63 -2.23
C CYS A 129 -12.57 -8.29 -2.96
N VAL A 130 -12.58 -8.29 -4.29
CA VAL A 130 -12.50 -7.06 -5.10
C VAL A 130 -13.86 -6.55 -5.60
N HIS A 131 -14.96 -7.06 -5.09
CA HIS A 131 -16.34 -6.70 -5.47
C HIS A 131 -16.58 -6.84 -6.98
N MET A 132 -16.16 -7.96 -7.55
CA MET A 132 -16.43 -8.32 -8.93
C MET A 132 -17.34 -9.55 -8.99
N ASP A 133 -18.57 -9.36 -9.45
CA ASP A 133 -19.54 -10.43 -9.63
C ASP A 133 -19.00 -11.47 -10.61
N TYR A 134 -18.80 -12.71 -10.13
CA TYR A 134 -18.25 -13.80 -10.91
C TYR A 134 -19.11 -14.09 -12.15
N ALA A 135 -20.43 -14.23 -12.01
CA ALA A 135 -21.33 -14.55 -13.12
C ALA A 135 -21.30 -13.49 -14.23
N LYS A 136 -21.00 -12.25 -13.87
CA LYS A 136 -20.97 -11.12 -14.81
C LYS A 136 -19.62 -10.93 -15.49
N TYR A 137 -18.52 -11.19 -14.80
CA TYR A 137 -17.19 -10.77 -15.25
C TYR A 137 -16.22 -11.92 -15.56
N ALA A 138 -16.42 -13.13 -15.02
CA ALA A 138 -15.45 -14.22 -15.12
C ALA A 138 -15.05 -14.56 -16.55
N GLU A 139 -16.03 -14.65 -17.45
CA GLU A 139 -15.83 -15.03 -18.86
C GLU A 139 -15.59 -13.82 -19.80
N ARG A 140 -15.57 -12.59 -19.26
CA ARG A 140 -15.25 -11.41 -20.06
C ARG A 140 -13.76 -11.30 -20.30
N SER A 141 -13.40 -10.71 -21.44
CA SER A 141 -12.03 -10.28 -21.68
C SER A 141 -11.65 -9.17 -20.70
N PRO A 142 -10.47 -9.23 -20.05
CA PRO A 142 -9.97 -8.12 -19.24
C PRO A 142 -9.97 -6.77 -19.97
N PHE A 143 -9.73 -6.80 -21.29
CA PHE A 143 -9.64 -5.60 -22.14
C PHE A 143 -10.98 -4.93 -22.44
N GLU A 144 -12.11 -5.58 -22.11
CA GLU A 144 -13.45 -5.00 -22.19
C GLU A 144 -13.87 -4.28 -20.90
N LEU A 145 -13.05 -4.33 -19.88
CA LEU A 145 -13.32 -3.74 -18.57
C LEU A 145 -12.94 -2.24 -18.56
N SER A 146 -13.59 -1.46 -17.68
CA SER A 146 -13.10 -0.11 -17.36
C SER A 146 -11.76 -0.18 -16.61
N GLY A 147 -10.94 0.89 -16.65
CA GLY A 147 -9.64 0.92 -15.98
C GLY A 147 -9.69 0.53 -14.50
N GLY A 148 -10.69 1.02 -13.76
CA GLY A 148 -10.87 0.61 -12.36
C GLY A 148 -11.31 -0.84 -12.17
N GLN A 149 -12.00 -1.43 -13.16
CA GLN A 149 -12.34 -2.87 -13.15
C GLN A 149 -11.11 -3.71 -13.50
N MET A 150 -10.33 -3.32 -14.51
CA MET A 150 -9.05 -3.99 -14.84
C MET A 150 -8.11 -4.00 -13.64
N ARG A 151 -7.98 -2.87 -12.94
CA ARG A 151 -7.14 -2.77 -11.73
C ARG A 151 -7.60 -3.72 -10.64
N ARG A 152 -8.91 -3.81 -10.38
CA ARG A 152 -9.46 -4.76 -9.41
C ARG A 152 -9.22 -6.21 -9.84
N ALA A 153 -9.38 -6.55 -11.12
CA ALA A 153 -9.05 -7.88 -11.64
C ALA A 153 -7.57 -8.23 -11.43
N ALA A 154 -6.65 -7.29 -11.68
CA ALA A 154 -5.23 -7.50 -11.44
C ALA A 154 -4.89 -7.69 -9.96
N ILE A 155 -5.52 -6.91 -9.06
CA ILE A 155 -5.39 -7.12 -7.60
C ILE A 155 -5.95 -8.50 -7.20
N ALA A 156 -7.09 -8.91 -7.77
CA ALA A 156 -7.67 -10.23 -7.53
C ALA A 156 -6.71 -11.37 -7.92
N GLY A 157 -5.97 -11.22 -9.02
CA GLY A 157 -4.94 -12.19 -9.43
C GLY A 157 -3.86 -12.41 -8.37
N VAL A 158 -3.47 -11.35 -7.65
CA VAL A 158 -2.54 -11.45 -6.51
C VAL A 158 -3.23 -12.05 -5.29
N LEU A 159 -4.45 -11.62 -4.96
CA LEU A 159 -5.23 -12.12 -3.81
C LEU A 159 -5.58 -13.62 -3.93
N ALA A 160 -5.78 -14.13 -5.16
CA ALA A 160 -6.05 -15.54 -5.42
C ALA A 160 -4.91 -16.46 -4.93
N MET A 161 -3.69 -15.97 -4.84
CA MET A 161 -2.57 -16.70 -4.25
C MET A 161 -2.65 -16.81 -2.72
N ARG A 162 -3.59 -16.10 -2.06
CA ARG A 162 -3.73 -15.97 -0.60
C ARG A 162 -2.42 -15.56 0.07
N PRO A 163 -1.85 -14.41 -0.28
CA PRO A 163 -0.63 -13.95 0.34
C PRO A 163 -0.86 -13.59 1.82
N SER A 164 0.15 -13.79 2.68
CA SER A 164 0.13 -13.32 4.07
C SER A 164 0.44 -11.82 4.17
N VAL A 165 1.15 -11.28 3.18
CA VAL A 165 1.44 -9.85 3.04
C VAL A 165 1.08 -9.39 1.64
N LEU A 166 0.32 -8.31 1.53
CA LEU A 166 -0.03 -7.66 0.27
C LEU A 166 0.67 -6.30 0.19
N ILE A 167 1.54 -6.17 -0.78
CA ILE A 167 2.22 -4.91 -1.09
C ILE A 167 1.54 -4.28 -2.30
N LEU A 168 1.18 -2.99 -2.20
CA LEU A 168 0.57 -2.24 -3.29
C LEU A 168 1.38 -0.96 -3.55
N ASP A 169 1.88 -0.83 -4.77
CA ASP A 169 2.60 0.38 -5.20
C ASP A 169 1.64 1.29 -5.99
N GLU A 170 1.21 2.40 -5.38
CA GLU A 170 0.29 3.40 -5.95
C GLU A 170 -1.03 2.81 -6.51
N PRO A 171 -1.81 2.02 -5.73
CA PRO A 171 -2.96 1.29 -6.25
C PRO A 171 -4.12 2.18 -6.74
N THR A 172 -4.16 3.44 -6.33
CA THR A 172 -5.22 4.41 -6.70
C THR A 172 -4.81 5.40 -7.78
N ALA A 173 -3.53 5.37 -8.22
CA ALA A 173 -3.00 6.33 -9.19
C ALA A 173 -3.76 6.29 -10.53
N GLY A 174 -4.16 7.46 -11.05
CA GLY A 174 -4.83 7.59 -12.35
C GLY A 174 -6.29 7.13 -12.38
N LEU A 175 -6.89 6.74 -11.26
CA LEU A 175 -8.31 6.42 -11.18
C LEU A 175 -9.15 7.68 -10.96
N ASP A 176 -10.39 7.63 -11.46
CA ASP A 176 -11.42 8.61 -11.11
C ASP A 176 -11.80 8.47 -9.61
N PRO A 177 -12.44 9.48 -9.00
CA PRO A 177 -12.79 9.46 -7.58
C PRO A 177 -13.60 8.23 -7.15
N LYS A 178 -14.51 7.76 -8.01
CA LYS A 178 -15.35 6.60 -7.74
C LYS A 178 -14.58 5.28 -7.80
N GLY A 179 -13.65 5.16 -8.76
CA GLY A 179 -12.74 4.02 -8.87
C GLY A 179 -11.78 3.96 -7.70
N ARG A 180 -11.21 5.10 -7.32
CA ARG A 180 -10.35 5.25 -6.14
C ARG A 180 -11.06 4.80 -4.86
N ASP A 181 -12.25 5.34 -4.59
CA ASP A 181 -13.02 5.00 -3.38
C ASP A 181 -13.30 3.50 -3.28
N LYS A 182 -13.65 2.84 -4.40
CA LYS A 182 -13.85 1.38 -4.43
C LYS A 182 -12.60 0.59 -4.05
N ILE A 183 -11.41 1.01 -4.50
CA ILE A 183 -10.15 0.37 -4.12
C ILE A 183 -9.88 0.58 -2.63
N LEU A 184 -10.06 1.80 -2.11
CA LEU A 184 -9.84 2.09 -0.69
C LEU A 184 -10.78 1.30 0.21
N THR A 185 -12.08 1.26 -0.12
CA THR A 185 -13.07 0.47 0.64
C THR A 185 -12.73 -1.02 0.63
N MET A 186 -12.36 -1.57 -0.52
CA MET A 186 -11.90 -2.95 -0.64
C MET A 186 -10.69 -3.23 0.27
N LEU A 187 -9.71 -2.32 0.32
CA LEU A 187 -8.53 -2.47 1.18
C LEU A 187 -8.87 -2.36 2.67
N GLU A 188 -9.81 -1.47 3.05
CA GLU A 188 -10.34 -1.41 4.42
C GLU A 188 -10.98 -2.72 4.86
N GLU A 189 -11.86 -3.28 4.03
CA GLU A 189 -12.55 -4.53 4.31
C GLU A 189 -11.57 -5.70 4.39
N LEU A 190 -10.59 -5.75 3.48
CA LEU A 190 -9.55 -6.78 3.46
C LEU A 190 -8.69 -6.74 4.74
N HIS A 191 -8.32 -5.53 5.19
CA HIS A 191 -7.58 -5.34 6.44
C HIS A 191 -8.43 -5.68 7.67
N ALA A 192 -9.69 -5.23 7.71
CA ALA A 192 -10.61 -5.51 8.81
C ALA A 192 -10.91 -7.00 8.98
N ALA A 193 -10.86 -7.79 7.89
CA ALA A 193 -10.96 -9.25 7.95
C ALA A 193 -9.79 -9.91 8.69
N GLY A 194 -8.67 -9.20 8.93
CA GLY A 194 -7.56 -9.63 9.80
C GLY A 194 -6.67 -10.73 9.24
N HIS A 195 -6.78 -11.05 7.94
CA HIS A 195 -6.07 -12.19 7.34
C HIS A 195 -4.79 -11.81 6.58
N VAL A 196 -4.51 -10.52 6.40
CA VAL A 196 -3.40 -10.05 5.58
C VAL A 196 -2.77 -8.79 6.17
N THR A 197 -1.45 -8.74 6.19
CA THR A 197 -0.68 -7.53 6.44
C THR A 197 -0.63 -6.71 5.15
N ILE A 198 -0.94 -5.41 5.20
CA ILE A 198 -0.96 -4.56 4.01
C ILE A 198 0.18 -3.54 4.08
N ILE A 199 0.93 -3.43 3.00
CA ILE A 199 1.95 -2.40 2.80
C ILE A 199 1.54 -1.60 1.56
N MET A 200 1.24 -0.33 1.73
CA MET A 200 0.78 0.52 0.64
C MET A 200 1.71 1.71 0.45
N VAL A 201 2.21 1.88 -0.77
CA VAL A 201 2.87 3.11 -1.20
C VAL A 201 1.82 4.04 -1.80
N SER A 202 1.77 5.29 -1.37
CA SER A 202 0.93 6.32 -2.00
C SER A 202 1.48 7.72 -1.81
N HIS A 203 1.16 8.58 -2.79
CA HIS A 203 1.36 10.03 -2.71
C HIS A 203 0.15 10.77 -2.12
N SER A 204 -0.97 10.08 -1.91
CA SER A 204 -2.17 10.65 -1.32
C SER A 204 -2.14 10.55 0.19
N MET A 205 -2.00 11.68 0.86
CA MET A 205 -2.02 11.75 2.32
C MET A 205 -3.42 11.43 2.87
N ASP A 206 -4.49 11.74 2.11
CA ASP A 206 -5.86 11.41 2.50
C ASP A 206 -6.11 9.89 2.45
N ASP A 207 -5.57 9.16 1.45
CA ASP A 207 -5.65 7.70 1.42
C ASP A 207 -4.93 7.08 2.63
N MET A 208 -3.74 7.61 2.96
CA MET A 208 -2.97 7.17 4.11
C MET A 208 -3.67 7.49 5.44
N ALA A 209 -4.29 8.68 5.56
CA ALA A 209 -5.08 9.06 6.72
C ALA A 209 -6.28 8.14 6.94
N ARG A 210 -6.87 7.63 5.84
CA ARG A 210 -8.01 6.73 5.87
C ARG A 210 -7.62 5.31 6.28
N LEU A 211 -6.53 4.77 5.73
CA LEU A 211 -6.23 3.33 5.75
C LEU A 211 -5.11 2.95 6.72
N ALA A 212 -4.05 3.74 6.81
CA ALA A 212 -2.85 3.30 7.50
C ALA A 212 -3.01 3.30 9.03
N THR A 213 -2.48 2.26 9.67
CA THR A 213 -2.31 2.20 11.13
C THR A 213 -0.96 2.76 11.54
N ARG A 214 0.04 2.67 10.65
CA ARG A 214 1.39 3.21 10.81
C ARG A 214 1.93 3.75 9.50
N LEU A 215 2.75 4.80 9.57
CA LEU A 215 3.42 5.41 8.43
C LEU A 215 4.94 5.29 8.56
N LEU A 216 5.58 5.02 7.42
CA LEU A 216 7.02 5.16 7.22
C LEU A 216 7.25 6.32 6.25
N VAL A 217 7.97 7.34 6.69
CA VAL A 217 8.25 8.54 5.88
C VAL A 217 9.64 8.41 5.28
N MET A 218 9.71 8.36 3.95
CA MET A 218 10.98 8.22 3.21
C MET A 218 11.42 9.52 2.56
N SER A 219 12.68 9.84 2.72
CA SER A 219 13.37 10.92 2.00
C SER A 219 14.80 10.51 1.70
N GLU A 220 15.28 10.78 0.47
CA GLU A 220 16.66 10.52 0.03
C GLU A 220 17.16 9.10 0.36
N GLY A 221 16.31 8.10 0.15
CA GLY A 221 16.64 6.70 0.40
C GLY A 221 16.68 6.28 1.87
N LYS A 222 16.22 7.11 2.79
CA LYS A 222 16.19 6.84 4.24
C LYS A 222 14.77 6.90 4.80
N ILE A 223 14.52 6.21 5.89
CA ILE A 223 13.35 6.46 6.74
C ILE A 223 13.73 7.59 7.71
N ILE A 224 13.05 8.73 7.58
CA ILE A 224 13.31 9.91 8.41
C ILE A 224 12.34 10.07 9.58
N ALA A 225 11.16 9.43 9.48
CA ALA A 225 10.18 9.36 10.55
C ALA A 225 9.33 8.10 10.40
N GLN A 226 8.83 7.58 11.51
CA GLN A 226 7.83 6.52 11.56
C GLN A 226 6.93 6.71 12.78
N GLY A 227 5.66 6.35 12.66
CA GLY A 227 4.68 6.50 13.74
C GLY A 227 3.26 6.33 13.22
N THR A 228 2.29 6.56 14.09
CA THR A 228 0.88 6.59 13.70
C THR A 228 0.61 7.76 12.74
N PRO A 229 -0.44 7.69 11.90
CA PRO A 229 -0.83 8.81 11.05
C PRO A 229 -1.01 10.11 11.84
N ARG A 230 -1.58 10.04 13.05
CA ARG A 230 -1.77 11.20 13.96
C ARG A 230 -0.45 11.87 14.33
N GLU A 231 0.56 11.08 14.72
CA GLU A 231 1.89 11.57 15.07
C GLU A 231 2.63 12.18 13.88
N ILE A 232 2.52 11.55 12.70
CA ILE A 232 3.23 12.02 11.50
C ILE A 232 2.56 13.28 10.94
N PHE A 233 1.23 13.29 10.78
CA PHE A 233 0.52 14.44 10.20
C PHE A 233 0.46 15.65 11.13
N ALA A 234 0.66 15.48 12.44
CA ALA A 234 0.87 16.59 13.38
C ALA A 234 2.18 17.35 13.10
N GLN A 235 3.16 16.72 12.41
CA GLN A 235 4.45 17.31 12.05
C GLN A 235 4.43 17.98 10.66
N ALA A 236 3.46 18.86 10.42
CA ALA A 236 3.23 19.47 9.10
C ALA A 236 4.46 20.22 8.54
N GLU A 237 5.26 20.84 9.40
CA GLU A 237 6.49 21.54 8.99
C GLU A 237 7.55 20.58 8.47
N MET A 238 7.74 19.45 9.14
CA MET A 238 8.64 18.38 8.70
C MET A 238 8.15 17.84 7.35
N MET A 239 6.86 17.51 7.20
CA MET A 239 6.27 17.03 5.95
C MET A 239 6.53 18.02 4.81
N THR A 240 6.26 19.31 5.02
CA THR A 240 6.47 20.35 4.00
C THR A 240 7.95 20.49 3.64
N SER A 241 8.86 20.38 4.62
CA SER A 241 10.31 20.53 4.38
C SER A 241 10.89 19.47 3.45
N ILE A 242 10.23 18.30 3.34
CA ILE A 242 10.60 17.20 2.44
C ILE A 242 9.71 17.12 1.19
N GLY A 243 8.91 18.18 0.93
CA GLY A 243 8.06 18.25 -0.25
C GLY A 243 6.81 17.38 -0.20
N LEU A 244 6.36 16.99 0.99
CA LEU A 244 5.09 16.31 1.21
C LEU A 244 4.06 17.26 1.79
N ASP A 245 2.79 17.01 1.48
CA ASP A 245 1.67 17.70 2.10
C ASP A 245 1.13 16.89 3.30
N VAL A 246 0.14 17.45 3.97
CA VAL A 246 -0.65 16.75 4.99
C VAL A 246 -2.07 16.51 4.45
N PRO A 247 -2.88 15.63 5.05
CA PRO A 247 -4.28 15.43 4.66
C PRO A 247 -5.06 16.74 4.61
N ASP A 248 -6.04 16.83 3.71
CA ASP A 248 -6.88 18.03 3.53
C ASP A 248 -7.55 18.47 4.84
N ALA A 249 -8.00 17.54 5.67
CA ALA A 249 -8.58 17.83 6.97
C ALA A 249 -7.57 18.47 7.94
N ALA A 250 -6.31 17.98 7.97
CA ALA A 250 -5.25 18.56 8.79
C ALA A 250 -4.89 19.98 8.32
N ARG A 251 -4.81 20.19 7.00
CA ARG A 251 -4.55 21.50 6.40
C ARG A 251 -5.66 22.50 6.73
N LEU A 252 -6.93 22.10 6.60
CA LEU A 252 -8.08 22.94 6.96
C LEU A 252 -8.13 23.22 8.45
N CYS A 253 -7.88 22.24 9.31
CA CYS A 253 -7.81 22.40 10.74
C CYS A 253 -6.76 23.47 11.12
N ARG A 254 -5.55 23.39 10.56
CA ARG A 254 -4.47 24.36 10.78
C ARG A 254 -4.91 25.78 10.38
N ALA A 255 -5.48 25.95 9.18
CA ALA A 255 -5.97 27.24 8.69
C ALA A 255 -7.07 27.85 9.57
N LEU A 256 -7.95 27.03 10.14
CA LEU A 256 -8.99 27.46 11.06
C LEU A 256 -8.39 27.88 12.42
N ARG A 257 -7.41 27.14 12.94
CA ARG A 257 -6.68 27.51 14.18
C ARG A 257 -5.96 28.85 14.03
N GLU A 258 -5.35 29.12 12.89
CA GLU A 258 -4.70 30.42 12.59
C GLU A 258 -5.71 31.58 12.58
N LYS A 259 -7.01 31.29 12.32
CA LYS A 259 -8.11 32.26 12.43
C LYS A 259 -8.73 32.36 13.83
N GLY A 260 -8.19 31.64 14.83
CA GLY A 260 -8.62 31.69 16.21
C GLY A 260 -9.69 30.69 16.62
N TYR A 261 -10.02 29.71 15.77
CA TYR A 261 -10.92 28.61 16.19
C TYR A 261 -10.18 27.64 17.11
N ASP A 262 -10.84 27.23 18.19
CA ASP A 262 -10.30 26.25 19.15
C ASP A 262 -10.51 24.83 18.63
N LEU A 263 -9.50 24.32 17.94
CA LEU A 263 -9.46 22.97 17.38
C LEU A 263 -8.20 22.23 17.83
N PRO A 264 -8.27 20.91 18.13
CA PRO A 264 -7.08 20.09 18.37
C PRO A 264 -6.09 20.16 17.21
N ALA A 265 -4.79 20.21 17.52
CA ALA A 265 -3.75 20.38 16.51
C ALA A 265 -3.48 19.14 15.67
N ASP A 266 -3.92 17.99 16.15
CA ASP A 266 -3.64 16.65 15.63
C ASP A 266 -4.81 16.04 14.84
N LEU A 267 -5.83 16.84 14.50
CA LEU A 267 -6.93 16.42 13.64
C LEU A 267 -6.44 16.22 12.20
N TYR A 268 -6.66 15.04 11.68
CA TYR A 268 -6.22 14.69 10.33
C TYR A 268 -7.29 13.94 9.50
N ARG A 269 -8.40 13.49 10.14
CA ARG A 269 -9.51 12.83 9.46
C ARG A 269 -10.67 13.79 9.24
N PRO A 270 -11.34 13.74 8.06
CA PRO A 270 -12.49 14.59 7.77
C PRO A 270 -13.65 14.44 8.77
N GLU A 271 -13.89 13.21 9.25
CA GLU A 271 -14.96 12.90 10.20
C GLU A 271 -14.72 13.57 11.55
N GLU A 272 -13.50 13.47 12.07
CA GLU A 272 -13.09 14.11 13.33
C GLU A 272 -13.23 15.64 13.25
N LEU A 273 -12.74 16.25 12.16
CA LEU A 273 -12.86 17.68 11.93
C LEU A 273 -14.31 18.14 11.84
N LYS A 274 -15.15 17.38 11.10
CA LYS A 274 -16.58 17.66 10.99
C LYS A 274 -17.28 17.67 12.33
N GLU A 275 -17.00 16.70 13.21
CA GLU A 275 -17.58 16.64 14.55
C GLU A 275 -17.25 17.87 15.38
N HIS A 276 -15.97 18.30 15.38
CA HIS A 276 -15.54 19.50 16.08
C HIS A 276 -16.19 20.77 15.52
N LEU A 277 -16.27 20.92 14.20
CA LEU A 277 -16.91 22.07 13.56
C LEU A 277 -18.40 22.15 13.86
N LEU A 278 -19.11 21.01 13.86
CA LEU A 278 -20.53 20.97 14.23
C LEU A 278 -20.76 21.35 15.70
N ARG A 279 -19.85 21.02 16.62
CA ARG A 279 -19.91 21.42 18.01
C ARG A 279 -19.75 22.93 18.15
N ILE A 280 -18.71 23.52 17.55
CA ILE A 280 -18.48 24.98 17.54
C ILE A 280 -19.69 25.71 16.96
N TRP A 281 -20.22 25.24 15.84
CA TRP A 281 -21.37 25.87 15.21
C TRP A 281 -22.64 25.88 16.09
N LYS A 282 -22.91 24.79 16.84
CA LYS A 282 -24.02 24.72 17.80
C LYS A 282 -23.82 25.69 18.98
N GLU A 283 -22.60 25.82 19.50
CA GLU A 283 -22.27 26.74 20.57
C GLU A 283 -22.52 28.20 20.16
N VAL A 284 -22.12 28.59 18.94
CA VAL A 284 -22.37 29.94 18.39
C VAL A 284 -23.85 30.24 18.19
N GLN A 285 -24.70 29.24 17.86
CA GLN A 285 -26.13 29.44 17.71
C GLN A 285 -26.87 29.49 19.05
N SER A 286 -26.24 29.06 20.13
CA SER A 286 -26.85 29.03 21.48
C SER A 286 -26.54 30.29 22.30
N CYS A 287 -25.68 31.19 21.78
CA CYS A 287 -25.36 32.51 22.31
C CYS A 287 -26.14 33.61 21.60
#